data_57eab6c100634814da23cb75ddd55594
#
_entry.id   57eab6c100634814da23cb75ddd55594
#
_cell.length_a   1.000
_cell.length_b   1.000
_cell.length_c   1.000
_cell.angle_alpha   90.00
_cell.angle_beta   90.00
_cell.angle_gamma   90.00
#
_symmetry.space_group_name_H-M   'P 1'
#
loop_
_entity.id
_entity.type
_entity.pdbx_description
1 polymer ?
#
loop_
_entity_poly.entity_id
_entity_poly.type
_entity_poly.pdbx_seq_one_letter_code
_entity_poly.pdbx_strand_id
1 'polypeptide(L)'
;MIAVIAAVALAAGSPTAIDAERAFARDAQAIGQWAAFRRYAAPDAVMFTPQAVWARDFLKGRKEPARAVTWTPAASIMSCDRSVAVNGGPYTSADGHHGRFTTVWLKNGKRWRWLYDGGEPTVEAIALGAVPLVSHASCAGRPAGAPIANPPRSTAPGKLLDYGRGESADKTLGWDWKVEKDGTRIFRVYEWTGRRYAQRVYQRVAP
;
A
#
# COMPACT_ATOMS: atom_id res chain seq x y z
N MET A 1 55.13 -8.36 8.56
CA MET A 1 53.81 -8.93 8.91
C MET A 1 52.72 -7.98 8.38
N ILE A 2 52.02 -8.39 7.33
CA ILE A 2 50.96 -7.58 6.72
C ILE A 2 49.64 -8.08 7.33
N ALA A 3 48.98 -7.23 8.10
CA ALA A 3 47.65 -7.55 8.68
C ALA A 3 46.60 -7.41 7.59
N VAL A 4 45.98 -8.52 7.20
CA VAL A 4 44.80 -8.54 6.32
C VAL A 4 43.58 -8.21 7.16
N ILE A 5 43.04 -7.01 7.01
CA ILE A 5 41.76 -6.61 7.61
C ILE A 5 40.66 -7.20 6.71
N ALA A 6 40.02 -8.28 7.16
CA ALA A 6 38.82 -8.81 6.51
C ALA A 6 37.64 -7.88 6.81
N ALA A 7 37.19 -7.17 5.81
CA ALA A 7 35.95 -6.40 5.88
C ALA A 7 34.78 -7.37 5.96
N VAL A 8 34.13 -7.48 7.12
CA VAL A 8 32.85 -8.19 7.28
C VAL A 8 31.76 -7.34 6.62
N ALA A 9 31.36 -7.70 5.40
CA ALA A 9 30.20 -7.13 4.79
C ALA A 9 28.97 -7.61 5.57
N LEU A 10 28.36 -6.74 6.37
CA LEU A 10 27.02 -6.99 6.92
C LEU A 10 26.09 -7.16 5.73
N ALA A 11 25.54 -8.35 5.58
CA ALA A 11 24.48 -8.61 4.60
C ALA A 11 23.28 -7.71 4.94
N ALA A 12 23.08 -6.65 4.16
CA ALA A 12 21.89 -5.81 4.29
C ALA A 12 20.67 -6.71 4.09
N GLY A 13 19.84 -6.83 5.13
CA GLY A 13 18.58 -7.58 5.06
C GLY A 13 17.73 -7.11 3.88
N SER A 14 16.87 -7.98 3.36
CA SER A 14 15.95 -7.57 2.28
C SER A 14 15.09 -6.37 2.74
N PRO A 15 14.89 -5.34 1.88
CA PRO A 15 14.10 -4.16 2.24
C PRO A 15 12.73 -4.54 2.77
N THR A 16 12.27 -3.84 3.79
CA THR A 16 10.90 -3.96 4.32
C THR A 16 9.91 -3.20 3.42
N ALA A 17 8.60 -3.42 3.63
CA ALA A 17 7.58 -2.64 2.93
C ALA A 17 7.64 -1.14 3.28
N ILE A 18 8.04 -0.79 4.52
CA ILE A 18 8.28 0.62 4.90
C ILE A 18 9.48 1.20 4.16
N ASP A 19 10.54 0.43 3.96
CA ASP A 19 11.69 0.90 3.19
C ASP A 19 11.33 1.11 1.71
N ALA A 20 10.47 0.24 1.16
CA ALA A 20 9.93 0.41 -0.19
C ALA A 20 9.05 1.68 -0.29
N GLU A 21 8.19 1.93 0.70
CA GLU A 21 7.37 3.15 0.77
C GLU A 21 8.22 4.42 0.83
N ARG A 22 9.23 4.42 1.70
CA ARG A 22 10.19 5.53 1.80
C ARG A 22 10.96 5.77 0.51
N ALA A 23 11.38 4.68 -0.17
CA ALA A 23 12.06 4.77 -1.45
C ALA A 23 11.12 5.34 -2.52
N PHE A 24 9.87 4.91 -2.55
CA PHE A 24 8.83 5.41 -3.44
C PHE A 24 8.58 6.92 -3.22
N ALA A 25 8.44 7.36 -1.96
CA ALA A 25 8.27 8.77 -1.61
C ALA A 25 9.47 9.63 -2.05
N ARG A 26 10.70 9.16 -1.85
CA ARG A 26 11.92 9.86 -2.32
C ARG A 26 11.99 9.93 -3.84
N ASP A 27 11.68 8.83 -4.53
CA ASP A 27 11.72 8.78 -5.99
C ASP A 27 10.66 9.71 -6.60
N ALA A 28 9.48 9.86 -5.98
CA ALA A 28 8.48 10.81 -6.43
C ALA A 28 8.99 12.26 -6.46
N GLN A 29 9.85 12.63 -5.51
CA GLN A 29 10.51 13.95 -5.51
C GLN A 29 11.68 14.03 -6.48
N ALA A 30 12.41 12.93 -6.69
CA ALA A 30 13.65 12.92 -7.45
C ALA A 30 13.45 12.77 -8.96
N ILE A 31 12.52 11.90 -9.39
CA ILE A 31 12.31 11.56 -10.80
C ILE A 31 10.92 11.92 -11.32
N GLY A 32 10.06 12.51 -10.47
CA GLY A 32 8.67 12.86 -10.76
C GLY A 32 7.66 11.90 -10.15
N GLN A 33 6.49 12.45 -9.82
CA GLN A 33 5.42 11.72 -9.14
C GLN A 33 4.96 10.51 -9.96
N TRP A 34 4.54 10.74 -11.19
CA TRP A 34 3.99 9.67 -12.02
C TRP A 34 5.04 8.68 -12.50
N ALA A 35 6.29 9.13 -12.67
CA ALA A 35 7.42 8.24 -12.96
C ALA A 35 7.66 7.27 -11.81
N ALA A 36 7.65 7.75 -10.56
CA ALA A 36 7.77 6.91 -9.38
C ALA A 36 6.56 5.97 -9.23
N PHE A 37 5.32 6.48 -9.40
CA PHE A 37 4.12 5.65 -9.37
C PHE A 37 4.19 4.50 -10.37
N ARG A 38 4.59 4.76 -11.62
CA ARG A 38 4.81 3.70 -12.63
C ARG A 38 5.89 2.70 -12.21
N ARG A 39 6.99 3.19 -11.64
CA ARG A 39 8.14 2.38 -11.25
C ARG A 39 7.79 1.36 -10.17
N TYR A 40 6.94 1.74 -9.20
CA TYR A 40 6.60 0.92 -8.05
C TYR A 40 5.29 0.15 -8.20
N ALA A 41 4.43 0.45 -9.15
CA ALA A 41 3.17 -0.25 -9.39
C ALA A 41 3.37 -1.71 -9.78
N ALA A 42 2.49 -2.58 -9.29
CA ALA A 42 2.27 -3.89 -9.87
C ALA A 42 1.50 -3.77 -11.19
N PRO A 43 1.56 -4.77 -12.08
CA PRO A 43 0.86 -4.72 -13.38
C PRO A 43 -0.66 -4.52 -13.26
N ASP A 44 -1.25 -5.05 -12.19
CA ASP A 44 -2.68 -5.00 -11.86
C ASP A 44 -3.00 -4.05 -10.71
N ALA A 45 -2.15 -3.06 -10.49
CA ALA A 45 -2.35 -2.03 -9.47
C ALA A 45 -3.57 -1.14 -9.76
N VAL A 46 -4.28 -0.79 -8.71
CA VAL A 46 -5.44 0.12 -8.72
C VAL A 46 -5.13 1.35 -7.88
N MET A 47 -5.51 2.51 -8.39
CA MET A 47 -5.45 3.78 -7.67
C MET A 47 -6.77 4.55 -7.82
N PHE A 48 -6.94 5.61 -7.03
CA PHE A 48 -8.17 6.40 -7.00
C PHE A 48 -7.91 7.85 -7.40
N THR A 49 -8.73 8.37 -8.38
CA THR A 49 -8.52 9.69 -9.00
C THR A 49 -9.81 10.41 -9.47
N PRO A 50 -10.86 10.66 -8.73
CA PRO A 50 -11.33 10.03 -7.49
C PRO A 50 -11.84 8.60 -7.67
N GLN A 51 -12.25 8.22 -8.89
CA GLN A 51 -12.73 6.88 -9.21
C GLN A 51 -11.60 5.86 -9.26
N ALA A 52 -11.94 4.60 -9.04
CA ALA A 52 -10.99 3.50 -9.15
C ALA A 52 -10.55 3.29 -10.60
N VAL A 53 -9.24 3.34 -10.84
CA VAL A 53 -8.65 3.18 -12.16
C VAL A 53 -7.50 2.17 -12.12
N TRP A 54 -7.27 1.49 -13.25
CA TRP A 54 -6.03 0.75 -13.43
C TRP A 54 -4.86 1.71 -13.49
N ALA A 55 -3.91 1.57 -12.58
CA ALA A 55 -2.77 2.49 -12.47
C ALA A 55 -1.98 2.58 -13.78
N ARG A 56 -1.72 1.45 -14.44
CA ARG A 56 -0.99 1.41 -15.72
C ARG A 56 -1.66 2.26 -16.82
N ASP A 57 -3.00 2.24 -16.87
CA ASP A 57 -3.75 2.95 -17.92
C ASP A 57 -3.82 4.45 -17.60
N PHE A 58 -4.09 4.78 -16.34
CA PHE A 58 -4.11 6.17 -15.86
C PHE A 58 -2.74 6.86 -15.97
N LEU A 59 -1.67 6.15 -15.65
CA LEU A 59 -0.31 6.71 -15.63
C LEU A 59 0.36 6.76 -17.01
N LYS A 60 -0.22 6.11 -18.02
CA LYS A 60 0.35 6.05 -19.37
C LYS A 60 0.42 7.46 -20.00
N GLY A 61 1.63 7.91 -20.33
CA GLY A 61 1.86 9.21 -20.98
C GLY A 61 1.47 10.43 -20.14
N ARG A 62 1.14 10.25 -18.85
CA ARG A 62 0.72 11.35 -17.98
C ARG A 62 1.89 12.30 -17.71
N LYS A 63 1.66 13.59 -17.94
CA LYS A 63 2.62 14.66 -17.67
C LYS A 63 2.79 14.83 -16.16
N GLU A 64 4.05 14.98 -15.73
CA GLU A 64 4.38 15.20 -14.31
C GLU A 64 3.76 16.51 -13.79
N PRO A 65 3.27 16.52 -12.54
CA PRO A 65 2.86 17.77 -11.90
C PRO A 65 4.08 18.65 -11.60
N ALA A 66 3.85 19.94 -11.43
CA ALA A 66 4.92 20.89 -11.10
C ALA A 66 5.61 20.57 -9.77
N ARG A 67 4.87 19.99 -8.83
CA ARG A 67 5.37 19.49 -7.54
C ARG A 67 4.71 18.17 -7.23
N ALA A 68 5.51 17.22 -6.74
CA ALA A 68 4.99 15.93 -6.31
C ALA A 68 4.32 16.04 -4.92
N VAL A 69 3.33 15.19 -4.68
CA VAL A 69 2.81 14.93 -3.33
C VAL A 69 3.94 14.43 -2.43
N THR A 70 3.91 14.83 -1.16
CA THR A 70 4.84 14.34 -0.12
C THR A 70 4.10 13.43 0.84
N TRP A 71 4.73 12.32 1.24
CA TRP A 71 4.13 11.43 2.24
C TRP A 71 5.21 10.70 3.05
N THR A 72 4.80 10.22 4.22
CA THR A 72 5.70 9.52 5.14
C THR A 72 4.97 8.31 5.74
N PRO A 73 5.51 7.08 5.64
CA PRO A 73 4.90 5.92 6.28
C PRO A 73 4.98 6.04 7.80
N ALA A 74 3.82 5.94 8.47
CA ALA A 74 3.66 5.99 9.92
C ALA A 74 3.24 4.66 10.52
N ALA A 75 2.69 3.75 9.72
CA ALA A 75 2.26 2.43 10.14
C ALA A 75 2.44 1.39 9.05
N SER A 76 2.61 0.12 9.45
CA SER A 76 2.63 -1.04 8.57
C SER A 76 2.00 -2.24 9.27
N ILE A 77 1.12 -2.95 8.57
CA ILE A 77 0.56 -4.25 8.98
C ILE A 77 1.07 -5.28 7.97
N MET A 78 1.78 -6.29 8.43
CA MET A 78 2.42 -7.27 7.55
C MET A 78 1.84 -8.67 7.76
N SER A 79 1.67 -9.44 6.68
CA SER A 79 1.33 -10.87 6.75
C SER A 79 2.42 -11.68 7.48
N CYS A 80 2.06 -12.83 8.04
CA CYS A 80 3.01 -13.72 8.71
C CYS A 80 4.12 -14.18 7.76
N ASP A 81 3.78 -14.55 6.51
CA ASP A 81 4.74 -14.96 5.48
C ASP A 81 5.55 -13.78 4.88
N ARG A 82 5.24 -12.56 5.30
CA ARG A 82 5.88 -11.32 4.82
C ARG A 82 5.76 -11.07 3.31
N SER A 83 4.75 -11.66 2.67
CA SER A 83 4.49 -11.48 1.23
C SER A 83 3.65 -10.25 0.93
N VAL A 84 2.86 -9.77 1.90
CA VAL A 84 1.97 -8.62 1.79
C VAL A 84 2.14 -7.70 2.99
N ALA A 85 2.09 -6.40 2.74
CA ALA A 85 2.01 -5.38 3.78
C ALA A 85 1.01 -4.29 3.38
N VAL A 86 0.37 -3.69 4.38
CA VAL A 86 -0.45 -2.48 4.23
C VAL A 86 0.24 -1.36 5.00
N ASN A 87 0.71 -0.36 4.27
CA ASN A 87 1.31 0.84 4.84
C ASN A 87 0.31 1.98 4.86
N GLY A 88 0.47 2.88 5.81
CA GLY A 88 -0.31 4.10 5.90
C GLY A 88 0.45 5.20 6.61
N GLY A 89 0.01 6.43 6.38
CA GLY A 89 0.61 7.61 6.99
C GLY A 89 0.08 8.90 6.41
N PRO A 90 0.53 10.06 6.89
CA PRO A 90 0.14 11.35 6.34
C PRO A 90 0.71 11.59 4.95
N TYR A 91 -0.04 12.37 4.16
CA TYR A 91 0.45 13.01 2.95
C TYR A 91 0.10 14.49 2.96
N THR A 92 0.84 15.26 2.15
CA THR A 92 0.51 16.64 1.80
C THR A 92 0.57 16.77 0.28
N SER A 93 -0.51 17.22 -0.33
CA SER A 93 -0.60 17.46 -1.78
C SER A 93 0.19 18.69 -2.22
N ALA A 94 0.39 18.85 -3.52
CA ALA A 94 1.17 19.97 -4.06
C ALA A 94 0.55 21.35 -3.76
N ASP A 95 -0.75 21.43 -3.54
CA ASP A 95 -1.53 22.61 -3.17
C ASP A 95 -1.70 22.79 -1.66
N GLY A 96 -1.07 21.92 -0.85
CA GLY A 96 -1.01 22.02 0.61
C GLY A 96 -2.13 21.31 1.36
N HIS A 97 -3.04 20.61 0.69
CA HIS A 97 -4.06 19.81 1.37
C HIS A 97 -3.44 18.61 2.06
N HIS A 98 -3.95 18.28 3.24
CA HIS A 98 -3.51 17.15 4.04
C HIS A 98 -4.42 15.94 3.87
N GLY A 99 -3.86 14.77 4.14
CA GLY A 99 -4.62 13.53 4.15
C GLY A 99 -3.82 12.37 4.71
N ARG A 100 -4.48 11.21 4.69
CA ARG A 100 -3.87 9.93 5.03
C ARG A 100 -3.83 9.05 3.78
N PHE A 101 -2.67 8.53 3.44
CA PHE A 101 -2.54 7.52 2.40
C PHE A 101 -2.65 6.11 2.97
N THR A 102 -3.03 5.18 2.13
CA THR A 102 -2.96 3.74 2.37
C THR A 102 -2.49 3.05 1.11
N THR A 103 -1.44 2.25 1.22
CA THR A 103 -0.84 1.51 0.11
C THR A 103 -0.73 0.03 0.47
N VAL A 104 -1.25 -0.86 -0.38
CA VAL A 104 -1.04 -2.30 -0.24
C VAL A 104 0.16 -2.70 -1.08
N TRP A 105 1.15 -3.31 -0.44
CA TRP A 105 2.39 -3.78 -1.04
C TRP A 105 2.42 -5.29 -1.16
N LEU A 106 2.81 -5.77 -2.34
CA LEU A 106 3.08 -7.18 -2.62
C LEU A 106 4.57 -7.39 -2.83
N LYS A 107 5.14 -8.38 -2.15
CA LYS A 107 6.54 -8.78 -2.32
C LYS A 107 6.65 -9.81 -3.45
N ASN A 108 7.44 -9.49 -4.46
CA ASN A 108 7.80 -10.40 -5.54
C ASN A 108 9.31 -10.60 -5.56
N GLY A 109 9.77 -11.74 -5.06
CA GLY A 109 11.19 -12.00 -4.81
C GLY A 109 11.77 -11.00 -3.82
N LYS A 110 12.75 -10.19 -4.25
CA LYS A 110 13.37 -9.13 -3.43
C LYS A 110 12.72 -7.76 -3.58
N ARG A 111 11.71 -7.62 -4.44
CA ARG A 111 11.10 -6.32 -4.77
C ARG A 111 9.70 -6.22 -4.20
N TRP A 112 9.36 -5.02 -3.71
CA TRP A 112 8.03 -4.63 -3.34
C TRP A 112 7.37 -3.87 -4.50
N ARG A 113 6.07 -4.17 -4.75
CA ARG A 113 5.22 -3.48 -5.72
C ARG A 113 3.90 -3.16 -5.06
N TRP A 114 3.40 -1.94 -5.24
CA TRP A 114 2.09 -1.62 -4.72
C TRP A 114 0.97 -2.11 -5.66
N LEU A 115 -0.12 -2.63 -5.05
CA LEU A 115 -1.33 -3.12 -5.71
C LEU A 115 -2.51 -2.19 -5.55
N TYR A 116 -2.56 -1.46 -4.44
CA TYR A 116 -3.59 -0.50 -4.11
C TYR A 116 -2.90 0.75 -3.61
N ASP A 117 -3.33 1.89 -4.12
CA ASP A 117 -2.94 3.20 -3.63
C ASP A 117 -4.18 4.07 -3.49
N GLY A 118 -4.46 4.53 -2.28
CA GLY A 118 -5.60 5.36 -1.97
C GLY A 118 -5.30 6.32 -0.84
N GLY A 119 -6.04 7.42 -0.82
CA GLY A 119 -5.94 8.43 0.23
C GLY A 119 -7.31 8.90 0.68
N GLU A 120 -7.38 9.42 1.88
CA GLU A 120 -8.53 10.15 2.41
C GLU A 120 -8.06 11.55 2.84
N PRO A 121 -8.78 12.62 2.45
CA PRO A 121 -8.44 13.96 2.91
C PRO A 121 -8.69 14.09 4.41
N THR A 122 -7.88 14.92 5.08
CA THR A 122 -8.06 15.32 6.47
C THR A 122 -8.07 16.84 6.58
N VAL A 123 -8.80 17.37 7.56
CA VAL A 123 -8.85 18.82 7.80
C VAL A 123 -7.49 19.32 8.27
N GLU A 124 -6.83 18.55 9.13
CA GLU A 124 -5.56 18.92 9.74
C GLU A 124 -4.45 17.93 9.37
N ALA A 125 -3.21 18.42 9.48
CA ALA A 125 -2.04 17.56 9.33
C ALA A 125 -1.99 16.50 10.44
N ILE A 126 -1.65 15.27 10.07
CA ILE A 126 -1.50 14.16 11.02
C ILE A 126 -0.10 14.19 11.61
N ALA A 127 0.00 14.25 12.93
CA ALA A 127 1.28 14.19 13.62
C ALA A 127 1.95 12.82 13.45
N LEU A 128 3.25 12.84 13.19
CA LEU A 128 4.08 11.64 13.09
C LEU A 128 4.63 11.24 14.46
N GLY A 129 4.58 9.94 14.76
CA GLY A 129 5.37 9.37 15.85
C GLY A 129 6.86 9.33 15.51
N ALA A 130 7.71 9.14 16.53
CA ALA A 130 9.17 9.07 16.35
C ALA A 130 9.60 7.91 15.43
N VAL A 131 8.86 6.80 15.45
CA VAL A 131 9.08 5.63 14.61
C VAL A 131 7.74 5.10 14.08
N PRO A 132 7.71 4.47 12.89
CA PRO A 132 6.50 3.83 12.39
C PRO A 132 6.03 2.70 13.30
N LEU A 133 4.72 2.58 13.47
CA LEU A 133 4.08 1.46 14.15
C LEU A 133 4.05 0.24 13.21
N VAL A 134 4.73 -0.83 13.58
CA VAL A 134 4.76 -2.07 12.78
C VAL A 134 4.08 -3.19 13.53
N SER A 135 3.10 -3.84 12.90
CA SER A 135 2.46 -5.05 13.40
C SER A 135 2.59 -6.19 12.39
N HIS A 136 2.48 -7.41 12.88
CA HIS A 136 2.52 -8.63 12.09
C HIS A 136 1.33 -9.51 12.43
N ALA A 137 0.67 -10.03 11.39
CA ALA A 137 -0.32 -11.06 11.55
C ALA A 137 0.28 -12.29 12.25
N SER A 138 -0.53 -12.95 13.06
CA SER A 138 -0.07 -14.13 13.80
C SER A 138 0.29 -15.27 12.84
N CYS A 139 1.42 -15.92 13.10
CA CYS A 139 1.81 -17.17 12.45
C CYS A 139 1.22 -18.41 13.17
N ALA A 140 0.55 -18.24 14.32
CA ALA A 140 -0.09 -19.32 15.05
C ALA A 140 -1.43 -19.70 14.40
N GLY A 141 -1.69 -21.01 14.33
CA GLY A 141 -2.90 -21.54 13.70
C GLY A 141 -2.89 -21.36 12.17
N ARG A 142 -3.88 -21.95 11.52
CA ARG A 142 -4.12 -21.74 10.09
C ARG A 142 -5.46 -21.03 9.90
N PRO A 143 -5.53 -19.92 9.15
CA PRO A 143 -6.81 -19.31 8.83
C PRO A 143 -7.70 -20.30 8.08
N ALA A 144 -8.90 -20.54 8.61
CA ALA A 144 -9.92 -21.32 7.92
C ALA A 144 -10.74 -20.35 7.03
N GLY A 145 -10.60 -20.48 5.73
CA GLY A 145 -11.34 -19.65 4.76
C GLY A 145 -10.70 -18.30 4.46
N ALA A 146 -11.33 -17.54 3.58
CA ALA A 146 -10.93 -16.18 3.24
C ALA A 146 -11.48 -15.18 4.30
N PRO A 147 -10.73 -14.12 4.64
CA PRO A 147 -11.21 -13.10 5.58
C PRO A 147 -12.44 -12.35 5.06
N ILE A 148 -12.72 -12.46 3.79
CA ILE A 148 -13.76 -11.73 3.08
C ILE A 148 -14.47 -12.71 2.14
N ALA A 149 -15.82 -12.75 2.19
CA ALA A 149 -16.63 -13.50 1.24
C ALA A 149 -16.34 -13.00 -0.19
N ASN A 150 -16.30 -13.95 -1.13
CA ASN A 150 -15.90 -13.74 -2.53
C ASN A 150 -16.97 -12.98 -3.34
N PRO A 151 -16.82 -11.69 -3.64
CA PRO A 151 -17.59 -11.10 -4.72
C PRO A 151 -16.86 -11.22 -6.06
N PRO A 152 -17.61 -11.19 -7.18
CA PRO A 152 -17.01 -11.30 -8.51
C PRO A 152 -16.08 -10.12 -8.82
N ARG A 153 -14.91 -10.42 -9.40
CA ARG A 153 -14.06 -9.40 -10.01
C ARG A 153 -14.71 -8.92 -11.31
N SER A 154 -14.98 -7.63 -11.43
CA SER A 154 -15.26 -7.05 -12.75
C SER A 154 -13.94 -6.92 -13.50
N THR A 155 -13.76 -7.72 -14.55
CA THR A 155 -12.55 -7.72 -15.38
C THR A 155 -12.80 -7.18 -16.79
N ALA A 156 -13.99 -6.65 -17.06
CA ALA A 156 -14.33 -6.12 -18.39
C ALA A 156 -13.48 -4.89 -18.70
N PRO A 157 -12.73 -4.87 -19.82
CA PRO A 157 -11.99 -3.68 -20.25
C PRO A 157 -12.92 -2.47 -20.40
N GLY A 158 -12.48 -1.31 -19.89
CA GLY A 158 -13.24 -0.05 -19.99
C GLY A 158 -14.38 0.13 -18.99
N LYS A 159 -14.68 -0.85 -18.13
CA LYS A 159 -15.64 -0.69 -17.04
C LYS A 159 -14.92 -0.05 -15.83
N LEU A 160 -15.57 0.93 -15.20
CA LEU A 160 -15.11 1.46 -13.91
C LEU A 160 -15.06 0.31 -12.90
N LEU A 161 -13.97 0.26 -12.16
CA LEU A 161 -13.81 -0.70 -11.09
C LEU A 161 -14.66 -0.23 -9.90
N ASP A 162 -15.52 -1.08 -9.40
CA ASP A 162 -16.37 -0.80 -8.25
C ASP A 162 -16.00 -1.65 -7.01
N TYR A 163 -15.15 -2.64 -7.21
CA TYR A 163 -14.71 -3.54 -6.16
C TYR A 163 -13.38 -4.21 -6.46
N GLY A 164 -12.58 -4.43 -5.42
CA GLY A 164 -11.39 -5.26 -5.46
C GLY A 164 -11.05 -5.87 -4.11
N ARG A 165 -10.27 -6.93 -4.11
CA ARG A 165 -9.78 -7.58 -2.91
C ARG A 165 -8.48 -8.33 -3.18
N GLY A 166 -7.79 -8.67 -2.11
CA GLY A 166 -6.63 -9.55 -2.13
C GLY A 166 -6.33 -10.12 -0.76
N GLU A 167 -5.41 -11.06 -0.73
CA GLU A 167 -4.92 -11.68 0.50
C GLU A 167 -3.45 -12.11 0.32
N SER A 168 -2.73 -12.27 1.43
CA SER A 168 -1.40 -12.88 1.45
C SER A 168 -1.48 -14.37 1.08
N ALA A 169 -0.36 -14.95 0.62
CA ALA A 169 -0.32 -16.35 0.22
C ALA A 169 -0.70 -17.30 1.38
N ASP A 170 -0.28 -16.96 2.61
CA ASP A 170 -0.63 -17.67 3.84
C ASP A 170 -2.00 -17.30 4.41
N LYS A 171 -2.74 -16.37 3.77
CA LYS A 171 -4.06 -15.87 4.16
C LYS A 171 -4.12 -15.14 5.51
N THR A 172 -2.99 -14.80 6.11
CA THR A 172 -2.98 -14.14 7.42
C THR A 172 -3.30 -12.64 7.34
N LEU A 173 -3.22 -12.04 6.14
CA LEU A 173 -3.60 -10.65 5.87
C LEU A 173 -4.47 -10.60 4.62
N GLY A 174 -5.63 -9.96 4.74
CA GLY A 174 -6.53 -9.73 3.61
C GLY A 174 -7.00 -8.29 3.58
N TRP A 175 -7.36 -7.81 2.40
CA TRP A 175 -7.96 -6.48 2.21
C TRP A 175 -9.02 -6.52 1.14
N ASP A 176 -9.95 -5.58 1.23
CA ASP A 176 -10.88 -5.26 0.16
C ASP A 176 -11.14 -3.76 0.06
N TRP A 177 -11.65 -3.37 -1.09
CA TRP A 177 -12.21 -2.04 -1.30
C TRP A 177 -13.46 -2.15 -2.17
N LYS A 178 -14.36 -1.19 -2.02
CA LYS A 178 -15.53 -1.03 -2.88
C LYS A 178 -15.84 0.45 -3.09
N VAL A 179 -16.44 0.75 -4.22
CA VAL A 179 -17.07 2.04 -4.51
C VAL A 179 -18.59 1.82 -4.49
N GLU A 180 -19.30 2.56 -3.65
CA GLU A 180 -20.75 2.51 -3.55
C GLU A 180 -21.39 3.33 -4.69
N LYS A 181 -22.71 3.20 -4.87
CA LYS A 181 -23.44 3.88 -5.95
C LYS A 181 -23.32 5.41 -5.88
N ASP A 182 -23.21 5.95 -4.69
CA ASP A 182 -23.04 7.38 -4.43
C ASP A 182 -21.59 7.87 -4.61
N GLY A 183 -20.66 6.99 -5.00
CA GLY A 183 -19.25 7.30 -5.14
C GLY A 183 -18.41 7.12 -3.86
N THR A 184 -19.05 6.85 -2.72
CA THR A 184 -18.34 6.56 -1.47
C THR A 184 -17.41 5.37 -1.65
N ARG A 185 -16.14 5.55 -1.26
CA ARG A 185 -15.16 4.47 -1.24
C ARG A 185 -14.98 3.92 0.15
N ILE A 186 -14.97 2.59 0.27
CA ILE A 186 -14.68 1.87 1.50
C ILE A 186 -13.43 1.01 1.27
N PHE A 187 -12.47 1.06 2.20
CA PHE A 187 -11.31 0.19 2.24
C PHE A 187 -11.20 -0.48 3.60
N ARG A 188 -10.89 -1.78 3.62
CA ARG A 188 -10.79 -2.58 4.85
C ARG A 188 -9.57 -3.48 4.82
N VAL A 189 -8.98 -3.70 5.99
CA VAL A 189 -7.89 -4.67 6.20
C VAL A 189 -8.24 -5.60 7.35
N TYR A 190 -7.98 -6.87 7.15
CA TYR A 190 -8.21 -7.94 8.11
C TYR A 190 -6.90 -8.68 8.39
N GLU A 191 -6.57 -8.78 9.68
CA GLU A 191 -5.38 -9.43 10.18
C GLU A 191 -5.75 -10.69 10.95
N TRP A 192 -5.05 -11.79 10.69
CA TRP A 192 -5.19 -13.02 11.47
C TRP A 192 -4.53 -12.87 12.84
N THR A 193 -5.28 -13.15 13.91
CA THR A 193 -4.82 -13.03 15.31
C THR A 193 -4.32 -14.35 15.91
N GLY A 194 -4.28 -15.42 15.12
CA GLY A 194 -4.01 -16.78 15.58
C GLY A 194 -5.27 -17.58 15.93
N ARG A 195 -6.44 -16.93 16.01
CA ARG A 195 -7.73 -17.55 16.33
C ARG A 195 -8.85 -17.09 15.39
N ARG A 196 -8.86 -15.81 15.00
CA ARG A 196 -9.87 -15.18 14.15
C ARG A 196 -9.26 -14.02 13.38
N TYR A 197 -9.94 -13.57 12.36
CA TYR A 197 -9.62 -12.29 11.74
C TYR A 197 -10.13 -11.12 12.59
N ALA A 198 -9.30 -10.10 12.72
CA ALA A 198 -9.66 -8.79 13.27
C ALA A 198 -9.58 -7.73 12.16
N GLN A 199 -10.60 -6.91 12.06
CA GLN A 199 -10.55 -5.74 11.19
C GLN A 199 -9.61 -4.70 11.82
N ARG A 200 -8.53 -4.35 11.11
CA ARG A 200 -7.48 -3.43 11.59
C ARG A 200 -7.60 -2.04 10.98
N VAL A 201 -8.10 -1.98 9.76
CA VAL A 201 -8.33 -0.74 9.04
C VAL A 201 -9.75 -0.72 8.53
N TYR A 202 -10.40 0.41 8.68
CA TYR A 202 -11.65 0.78 8.02
C TYR A 202 -11.55 2.24 7.61
N GLN A 203 -11.63 2.49 6.32
CA GLN A 203 -11.66 3.84 5.76
C GLN A 203 -12.93 4.01 4.97
N ARG A 204 -13.59 5.16 5.15
CA ARG A 204 -14.76 5.57 4.38
C ARG A 204 -14.51 6.97 3.84
N VAL A 205 -14.32 7.07 2.56
CA VAL A 205 -14.00 8.32 1.86
C VAL A 205 -15.24 8.75 1.09
N ALA A 206 -15.72 9.95 1.35
CA ALA A 206 -16.84 10.55 0.60
C ALA A 206 -16.47 10.74 -0.88
N PRO A 207 -17.47 10.86 -1.76
CA PRO A 207 -17.27 11.10 -3.18
C PRO A 207 -16.47 12.35 -3.47
#